data_579f2dea9cfc4bb581ee1b2894f18343
#
_entry.id   579f2dea9cfc4bb581ee1b2894f18343
#
_cell.length_a   1.000
_cell.length_b   1.000
_cell.length_c   1.000
_cell.angle_alpha   90.00
_cell.angle_beta   90.00
_cell.angle_gamma   90.00
#
_symmetry.space_group_name_H-M   'P 1'
#
loop_
_entity.id
_entity.type
_entity.pdbx_description
1 polymer ?
#
loop_
_entity_poly.entity_id
_entity_poly.type
_entity_poly.pdbx_seq_one_letter_code
_entity_poly.pdbx_strand_id
1 'polypeptide(L)'
;IHDAIQAATTKVEGDKGVSVTPKTNKDGSTTYTVAAKTDGTTVKVDGNGNIAAVTTTFTPSTDGKVGAPVGNGDSLVTANTVADAINNSGWKLAADGTTGTELINPSDTVTFKTDSSNLTVKRDGANITYDLAKDININSVKFGDNGPTIKADASNNINIAKSDGSPTKITNVEAGTGDKDAVNVSQLKAQETTLGNKGLNFSAN
;
A
#
# COMPACT_ATOMS: atom_id res chain seq x y z
N ILE A 1 16.23 -43.87 -73.00
CA ILE A 1 16.77 -42.48 -72.85
C ILE A 1 15.76 -41.67 -71.98
N HIS A 2 14.45 -41.70 -72.28
CA HIS A 2 13.45 -40.94 -71.49
C HIS A 2 13.46 -41.35 -69.99
N ASP A 3 13.48 -42.63 -69.65
CA ASP A 3 13.48 -43.14 -68.30
C ASP A 3 14.81 -42.82 -67.55
N ALA A 4 15.95 -42.77 -68.27
CA ALA A 4 17.21 -42.37 -67.70
C ALA A 4 17.28 -40.88 -67.37
N ILE A 5 16.64 -40.04 -68.17
CA ILE A 5 16.51 -38.58 -67.94
C ILE A 5 15.58 -38.31 -66.74
N GLN A 6 14.48 -39.03 -66.67
CA GLN A 6 13.52 -38.91 -65.54
C GLN A 6 14.17 -39.38 -64.22
N ALA A 7 14.95 -40.46 -64.23
CA ALA A 7 15.67 -40.93 -63.07
C ALA A 7 16.80 -39.99 -62.60
N ALA A 8 17.36 -39.16 -63.49
CA ALA A 8 18.40 -38.19 -63.20
C ALA A 8 17.86 -36.83 -62.74
N THR A 9 16.51 -36.63 -62.70
CA THR A 9 15.92 -35.35 -62.31
C THR A 9 15.97 -35.19 -60.78
N THR A 10 16.62 -34.13 -60.30
CA THR A 10 16.66 -33.79 -58.88
C THR A 10 15.25 -33.28 -58.44
N LYS A 11 14.69 -33.91 -57.43
CA LYS A 11 13.47 -33.46 -56.76
C LYS A 11 13.83 -32.70 -55.51
N VAL A 12 13.26 -31.55 -55.31
CA VAL A 12 13.40 -30.74 -54.09
C VAL A 12 12.02 -30.56 -53.47
N GLU A 13 11.86 -31.05 -52.27
CA GLU A 13 10.61 -31.01 -51.50
C GLU A 13 10.83 -30.18 -50.24
N GLY A 14 9.81 -29.37 -49.83
CA GLY A 14 9.78 -28.66 -48.56
C GLY A 14 8.93 -29.42 -47.53
N ASP A 15 9.44 -29.63 -46.33
CA ASP A 15 8.67 -30.10 -45.21
C ASP A 15 8.20 -28.92 -44.31
N LYS A 16 7.62 -29.25 -43.17
CA LYS A 16 6.80 -28.36 -42.30
C LYS A 16 7.37 -26.96 -42.03
N GLY A 17 8.65 -26.77 -41.89
CA GLY A 17 9.27 -25.44 -41.57
C GLY A 17 9.79 -24.71 -42.81
N VAL A 18 9.65 -25.27 -44.01
CA VAL A 18 10.29 -24.77 -45.23
C VAL A 18 9.30 -24.73 -46.38
N SER A 19 9.34 -23.68 -47.19
CA SER A 19 8.68 -23.60 -48.49
C SER A 19 9.68 -23.72 -49.63
N VAL A 20 9.33 -24.46 -50.67
CA VAL A 20 10.10 -24.57 -51.89
C VAL A 20 9.25 -24.06 -53.05
N THR A 21 9.75 -23.04 -53.75
CA THR A 21 9.07 -22.48 -54.90
C THR A 21 9.88 -22.75 -56.16
N PRO A 22 9.45 -23.62 -57.09
CA PRO A 22 10.12 -23.86 -58.34
C PRO A 22 9.86 -22.72 -59.35
N LYS A 23 10.87 -22.39 -60.13
CA LYS A 23 10.78 -21.47 -61.31
C LYS A 23 11.50 -22.07 -62.48
N THR A 24 10.80 -22.31 -63.60
CA THR A 24 11.41 -22.72 -64.87
C THR A 24 12.09 -21.57 -65.52
N ASN A 25 13.37 -21.73 -65.89
CA ASN A 25 14.18 -20.74 -66.59
C ASN A 25 13.99 -20.85 -68.11
N LYS A 26 14.44 -19.86 -68.87
CA LYS A 26 14.33 -19.81 -70.36
C LYS A 26 15.12 -20.92 -71.03
N ASP A 27 16.15 -21.46 -70.39
CA ASP A 27 16.99 -22.55 -70.87
C ASP A 27 16.43 -23.94 -70.52
N GLY A 28 15.26 -24.02 -69.94
CA GLY A 28 14.58 -25.25 -69.55
C GLY A 28 15.03 -25.80 -68.17
N SER A 29 16.00 -25.15 -67.50
CA SER A 29 16.39 -25.53 -66.13
C SER A 29 15.38 -25.04 -65.11
N THR A 30 15.40 -25.59 -63.91
CA THR A 30 14.53 -25.19 -62.78
C THR A 30 15.37 -24.62 -61.62
N THR A 31 15.05 -23.40 -61.22
CA THR A 31 15.56 -22.81 -59.97
C THR A 31 14.55 -23.07 -58.87
N TYR A 32 15.04 -23.61 -57.72
CA TYR A 32 14.25 -23.80 -56.54
C TYR A 32 14.62 -22.72 -55.52
N THR A 33 13.66 -21.86 -55.15
CA THR A 33 13.84 -20.92 -54.05
C THR A 33 13.35 -21.60 -52.78
N VAL A 34 14.26 -21.75 -51.79
CA VAL A 34 13.97 -22.36 -50.49
C VAL A 34 13.90 -21.26 -49.45
N ALA A 35 12.78 -21.18 -48.71
CA ALA A 35 12.55 -20.15 -47.71
C ALA A 35 11.96 -20.75 -46.43
N ALA A 36 12.32 -20.20 -45.28
CA ALA A 36 11.70 -20.53 -44.01
C ALA A 36 10.25 -20.05 -43.96
N LYS A 37 9.36 -20.87 -43.44
CA LYS A 37 7.97 -20.47 -43.12
C LYS A 37 7.99 -19.83 -41.71
N THR A 38 7.63 -18.57 -41.65
CA THR A 38 7.49 -17.80 -40.39
C THR A 38 6.06 -17.35 -40.22
N ASP A 39 5.61 -17.15 -39.00
CA ASP A 39 4.27 -16.65 -38.68
C ASP A 39 4.16 -15.11 -38.85
N GLY A 40 5.28 -14.44 -38.94
CA GLY A 40 5.34 -12.98 -39.04
C GLY A 40 5.04 -12.24 -37.71
N THR A 41 4.64 -12.98 -36.68
CA THR A 41 4.18 -12.47 -35.38
C THR A 41 5.20 -12.72 -34.28
N THR A 42 5.75 -13.93 -34.20
CA THR A 42 6.80 -14.29 -33.25
C THR A 42 8.17 -14.36 -33.90
N VAL A 43 8.20 -14.83 -35.16
CA VAL A 43 9.41 -14.97 -35.97
C VAL A 43 9.16 -14.44 -37.39
N LYS A 44 10.14 -13.74 -37.97
CA LYS A 44 10.09 -13.22 -39.34
C LYS A 44 11.44 -13.43 -40.04
N VAL A 45 11.44 -13.33 -41.33
CA VAL A 45 12.65 -13.08 -42.12
C VAL A 45 12.84 -11.57 -42.21
N ASP A 46 13.98 -11.07 -41.75
CA ASP A 46 14.28 -9.62 -41.78
C ASP A 46 14.71 -9.13 -43.18
N GLY A 47 14.94 -7.83 -43.32
CA GLY A 47 15.34 -7.22 -44.58
C GLY A 47 16.74 -7.69 -45.08
N ASN A 48 17.54 -8.33 -44.27
CA ASN A 48 18.84 -8.93 -44.60
C ASN A 48 18.76 -10.43 -44.87
N GLY A 49 17.57 -11.00 -44.81
CA GLY A 49 17.36 -12.43 -45.00
C GLY A 49 17.59 -13.31 -43.79
N ASN A 50 17.77 -12.75 -42.60
CA ASN A 50 17.96 -13.51 -41.35
C ASN A 50 16.61 -13.88 -40.75
N ILE A 51 16.56 -15.03 -40.09
CA ILE A 51 15.43 -15.40 -39.21
C ILE A 51 15.60 -14.62 -37.91
N ALA A 52 14.65 -13.76 -37.61
CA ALA A 52 14.68 -12.85 -36.45
C ALA A 52 13.41 -12.96 -35.62
N ALA A 53 13.52 -12.78 -34.31
CA ALA A 53 12.39 -12.63 -33.43
C ALA A 53 11.62 -11.33 -33.72
N VAL A 54 10.31 -11.38 -33.65
CA VAL A 54 9.46 -10.18 -33.65
C VAL A 54 9.22 -9.81 -32.19
N THR A 55 9.77 -8.70 -31.74
CA THR A 55 9.65 -8.26 -30.35
C THR A 55 8.72 -7.09 -30.20
N THR A 56 8.09 -7.00 -29.03
CA THR A 56 7.27 -5.87 -28.58
C THR A 56 7.76 -5.34 -27.24
N THR A 57 7.33 -4.13 -26.89
CA THR A 57 7.52 -3.50 -25.58
C THR A 57 6.17 -3.16 -24.98
N PHE A 58 6.14 -2.65 -23.75
CA PHE A 58 4.93 -2.16 -23.12
C PHE A 58 4.87 -0.64 -23.14
N THR A 59 3.66 -0.07 -23.23
CA THR A 59 3.47 1.37 -23.06
C THR A 59 3.83 1.78 -21.63
N PRO A 60 4.44 2.97 -21.41
CA PRO A 60 4.65 3.49 -20.07
C PRO A 60 3.33 3.59 -19.30
N SER A 61 3.36 3.28 -18.01
CA SER A 61 2.21 3.37 -17.11
C SER A 61 2.59 4.15 -15.87
N THR A 62 1.66 4.95 -15.35
CA THR A 62 1.81 5.76 -14.12
C THR A 62 0.86 5.29 -13.01
N ASP A 63 0.10 4.23 -13.25
CA ASP A 63 -0.89 3.71 -12.29
C ASP A 63 -0.41 2.46 -11.54
N GLY A 64 0.84 2.04 -11.75
CA GLY A 64 1.46 0.87 -11.14
C GLY A 64 1.21 -0.44 -11.88
N LYS A 65 0.44 -0.42 -12.96
CA LYS A 65 0.22 -1.59 -13.82
C LYS A 65 1.26 -1.64 -14.93
N VAL A 66 1.51 -2.83 -15.44
CA VAL A 66 2.21 -2.99 -16.71
C VAL A 66 1.30 -2.48 -17.82
N GLY A 67 1.79 -1.57 -18.64
CA GLY A 67 1.02 -1.01 -19.74
C GLY A 67 0.69 -2.03 -20.84
N ALA A 68 -0.16 -1.63 -21.79
CA ALA A 68 -0.49 -2.49 -22.92
C ALA A 68 0.73 -2.72 -23.84
N PRO A 69 0.79 -3.86 -24.54
CA PRO A 69 1.81 -4.09 -25.56
C PRO A 69 1.77 -3.02 -26.66
N VAL A 70 2.93 -2.61 -27.14
CA VAL A 70 3.06 -1.70 -28.28
C VAL A 70 2.95 -2.52 -29.57
N GLY A 71 1.86 -2.36 -30.33
CA GLY A 71 1.61 -3.13 -31.55
C GLY A 71 0.96 -4.49 -31.29
N ASN A 72 1.53 -5.57 -31.83
CA ASN A 72 0.93 -6.90 -31.70
C ASN A 72 1.29 -7.55 -30.35
N GLY A 73 0.26 -7.80 -29.54
CA GLY A 73 0.41 -8.45 -28.22
C GLY A 73 0.87 -9.91 -28.26
N ASP A 74 0.80 -10.57 -29.42
CA ASP A 74 1.28 -11.95 -29.60
C ASP A 74 2.78 -12.02 -29.92
N SER A 75 3.45 -10.87 -30.11
CA SER A 75 4.91 -10.81 -30.31
C SER A 75 5.68 -11.14 -29.03
N LEU A 76 6.96 -11.50 -29.20
CA LEU A 76 7.82 -11.87 -28.06
C LEU A 76 8.27 -10.63 -27.28
N VAL A 77 8.62 -10.82 -26.03
CA VAL A 77 9.27 -9.79 -25.20
C VAL A 77 10.69 -10.19 -24.86
N THR A 78 11.59 -9.22 -24.77
CA THR A 78 12.96 -9.46 -24.33
C THR A 78 13.04 -9.51 -22.80
N ALA A 79 14.12 -10.08 -22.26
CA ALA A 79 14.39 -10.07 -20.82
C ALA A 79 14.46 -8.63 -20.26
N ASN A 80 15.03 -7.69 -21.02
CA ASN A 80 15.07 -6.28 -20.62
C ASN A 80 13.67 -5.68 -20.54
N THR A 81 12.82 -5.94 -21.53
CA THR A 81 11.41 -5.46 -21.52
C THR A 81 10.66 -5.98 -20.29
N VAL A 82 10.87 -7.25 -19.90
CA VAL A 82 10.25 -7.82 -18.70
C VAL A 82 10.81 -7.17 -17.43
N ALA A 83 12.14 -7.01 -17.33
CA ALA A 83 12.77 -6.36 -16.19
C ALA A 83 12.27 -4.93 -16.00
N ASP A 84 12.20 -4.15 -17.07
CA ASP A 84 11.69 -2.77 -17.06
C ASP A 84 10.20 -2.74 -16.64
N ALA A 85 9.39 -3.66 -17.15
CA ALA A 85 7.97 -3.76 -16.78
C ALA A 85 7.79 -4.05 -15.30
N ILE A 86 8.59 -4.95 -14.72
CA ILE A 86 8.57 -5.27 -13.29
C ILE A 86 9.02 -4.07 -12.46
N ASN A 87 10.16 -3.47 -12.80
CA ASN A 87 10.75 -2.37 -12.03
C ASN A 87 9.88 -1.10 -12.04
N ASN A 88 9.11 -0.88 -13.11
CA ASN A 88 8.18 0.24 -13.23
C ASN A 88 6.74 -0.10 -12.80
N SER A 89 6.46 -1.35 -12.46
CA SER A 89 5.17 -1.73 -11.83
C SER A 89 5.15 -1.37 -10.35
N GLY A 90 3.97 -1.35 -9.74
CA GLY A 90 3.88 -1.04 -8.31
C GLY A 90 2.44 -0.95 -7.82
N TRP A 91 2.30 -0.42 -6.62
CA TRP A 91 1.01 -0.16 -6.00
C TRP A 91 0.96 1.28 -5.46
N LYS A 92 -0.24 1.82 -5.25
CA LYS A 92 -0.42 3.19 -4.79
C LYS A 92 -0.60 3.24 -3.29
N LEU A 93 0.23 4.03 -2.62
CA LEU A 93 0.10 4.38 -1.21
C LEU A 93 -0.68 5.69 -1.08
N ALA A 94 -1.69 5.69 -0.23
CA ALA A 94 -2.45 6.87 0.18
C ALA A 94 -2.52 6.93 1.70
N ALA A 95 -2.66 8.13 2.25
CA ALA A 95 -2.96 8.35 3.65
C ALA A 95 -4.12 9.35 3.79
N ASP A 96 -4.98 9.15 4.79
CA ASP A 96 -6.03 10.10 5.13
C ASP A 96 -5.40 11.45 5.53
N GLY A 97 -6.03 12.56 5.13
CA GLY A 97 -5.50 13.90 5.35
C GLY A 97 -4.40 14.33 4.38
N THR A 98 -4.01 13.50 3.41
CA THR A 98 -3.04 13.83 2.36
C THR A 98 -3.67 13.72 0.98
N THR A 99 -3.49 14.74 0.13
CA THR A 99 -3.99 14.71 -1.26
C THR A 99 -3.03 13.92 -2.15
N GLY A 100 -3.62 13.08 -3.04
CA GLY A 100 -2.85 12.28 -3.99
C GLY A 100 -2.43 10.91 -3.46
N THR A 101 -1.65 10.24 -4.27
CA THR A 101 -1.08 8.91 -3.98
C THR A 101 0.36 8.87 -4.43
N GLU A 102 1.20 8.12 -3.73
CA GLU A 102 2.56 7.79 -4.15
C GLU A 102 2.59 6.42 -4.81
N LEU A 103 3.29 6.30 -5.94
CA LEU A 103 3.53 5.01 -6.57
C LEU A 103 4.74 4.35 -5.91
N ILE A 104 4.52 3.16 -5.34
CA ILE A 104 5.57 2.36 -4.70
C ILE A 104 6.00 1.26 -5.65
N ASN A 105 7.22 1.36 -6.16
CA ASN A 105 7.83 0.39 -7.06
C ASN A 105 8.56 -0.71 -6.28
N PRO A 106 8.97 -1.83 -6.92
CA PRO A 106 9.63 -2.95 -6.23
C PRO A 106 10.92 -2.63 -5.49
N SER A 107 11.63 -1.55 -5.87
CA SER A 107 12.86 -1.11 -5.20
C SER A 107 12.64 -0.13 -4.05
N ASP A 108 11.40 0.37 -3.87
CA ASP A 108 11.12 1.39 -2.88
C ASP A 108 10.98 0.82 -1.48
N THR A 109 11.30 1.65 -0.49
CA THR A 109 11.10 1.33 0.92
C THR A 109 10.00 2.22 1.49
N VAL A 110 8.94 1.60 2.00
CA VAL A 110 7.90 2.30 2.77
C VAL A 110 8.28 2.27 4.24
N THR A 111 8.41 3.45 4.85
CA THR A 111 8.71 3.59 6.28
C THR A 111 7.45 4.00 7.05
N PHE A 112 7.02 3.17 7.98
CA PHE A 112 5.98 3.47 8.94
C PHE A 112 6.58 4.09 10.18
N LYS A 113 6.18 5.32 10.51
CA LYS A 113 6.71 6.08 11.65
C LYS A 113 5.60 6.74 12.45
N THR A 114 5.94 7.23 13.61
CA THR A 114 5.11 8.11 14.45
C THR A 114 5.92 9.33 14.82
N ASP A 115 5.32 10.50 14.78
CA ASP A 115 5.90 11.77 15.24
C ASP A 115 5.47 12.10 16.67
N SER A 116 4.66 11.23 17.30
CA SER A 116 4.17 11.37 18.66
C SER A 116 4.93 10.45 19.63
N SER A 117 5.37 10.99 20.77
CA SER A 117 5.91 10.19 21.88
C SER A 117 4.86 9.29 22.54
N ASN A 118 3.57 9.53 22.27
CA ASN A 118 2.45 8.76 22.81
C ASN A 118 2.18 7.46 22.05
N LEU A 119 2.80 7.28 20.89
CA LEU A 119 2.69 6.09 20.05
C LEU A 119 4.06 5.44 19.88
N THR A 120 4.07 4.14 19.76
CA THR A 120 5.23 3.35 19.33
C THR A 120 4.86 2.57 18.07
N VAL A 121 5.80 2.40 17.16
CA VAL A 121 5.66 1.54 15.99
C VAL A 121 6.79 0.51 15.98
N LYS A 122 6.44 -0.74 15.73
CA LYS A 122 7.40 -1.87 15.65
C LYS A 122 7.12 -2.69 14.41
N ARG A 123 8.17 -3.25 13.84
CA ARG A 123 8.09 -4.22 12.75
C ARG A 123 8.64 -5.57 13.21
N ASP A 124 7.86 -6.61 12.96
CA ASP A 124 8.30 -8.00 13.11
C ASP A 124 7.90 -8.77 11.85
N GLY A 125 8.90 -9.17 11.07
CA GLY A 125 8.66 -9.74 9.74
C GLY A 125 7.88 -8.78 8.84
N ALA A 126 6.71 -9.20 8.37
CA ALA A 126 5.77 -8.40 7.58
C ALA A 126 4.72 -7.66 8.44
N ASN A 127 4.75 -7.81 9.75
CA ASN A 127 3.78 -7.21 10.65
C ASN A 127 4.26 -5.83 11.11
N ILE A 128 3.36 -4.85 11.06
CA ILE A 128 3.55 -3.52 11.64
C ILE A 128 2.55 -3.38 12.79
N THR A 129 3.07 -3.10 13.99
CA THR A 129 2.27 -2.93 15.20
C THR A 129 2.43 -1.49 15.71
N TYR A 130 1.30 -0.84 15.97
CA TYR A 130 1.22 0.45 16.65
C TYR A 130 0.65 0.23 18.03
N ASP A 131 1.34 0.72 19.06
CA ASP A 131 0.90 0.68 20.45
C ASP A 131 0.94 2.08 21.07
N LEU A 132 0.14 2.28 22.11
CA LEU A 132 0.30 3.44 22.99
C LEU A 132 1.58 3.29 23.81
N ALA A 133 2.27 4.40 24.03
CA ALA A 133 3.38 4.46 24.98
C ALA A 133 2.87 4.16 26.40
N LYS A 134 3.76 3.68 27.29
CA LYS A 134 3.38 3.44 28.69
C LYS A 134 2.95 4.71 29.41
N ASP A 135 3.64 5.80 29.12
CA ASP A 135 3.33 7.14 29.65
C ASP A 135 2.78 7.99 28.51
N ILE A 136 1.52 8.39 28.66
CA ILE A 136 0.83 9.22 27.68
C ILE A 136 0.90 10.68 28.12
N ASN A 137 1.53 11.52 27.30
CA ASN A 137 1.62 12.96 27.52
C ASN A 137 0.68 13.70 26.57
N ILE A 138 -0.42 14.20 27.11
CA ILE A 138 -1.44 14.94 26.37
C ILE A 138 -1.82 16.22 27.11
N ASN A 139 -2.22 17.24 26.36
CA ASN A 139 -2.61 18.53 26.95
C ASN A 139 -3.95 18.49 27.68
N SER A 140 -4.87 17.62 27.25
CA SER A 140 -6.20 17.47 27.86
C SER A 140 -6.86 16.17 27.42
N VAL A 141 -7.79 15.68 28.23
CA VAL A 141 -8.78 14.67 27.88
C VAL A 141 -10.15 15.34 27.80
N LYS A 142 -10.83 15.23 26.67
CA LYS A 142 -12.18 15.77 26.44
C LYS A 142 -13.16 14.63 26.25
N PHE A 143 -14.29 14.67 26.91
CA PHE A 143 -15.33 13.64 26.87
C PHE A 143 -16.48 14.06 25.94
N GLY A 144 -16.39 13.69 24.67
CA GLY A 144 -17.33 14.09 23.62
C GLY A 144 -17.23 15.58 23.24
N ASP A 145 -18.07 16.03 22.30
CA ASP A 145 -17.96 17.38 21.72
C ASP A 145 -18.29 18.49 22.72
N ASN A 146 -19.25 18.27 23.60
CA ASN A 146 -19.73 19.24 24.60
C ASN A 146 -19.47 18.78 26.04
N GLY A 147 -18.74 17.69 26.24
CA GLY A 147 -18.45 17.13 27.56
C GLY A 147 -17.34 17.87 28.30
N PRO A 148 -17.14 17.52 29.60
CA PRO A 148 -16.08 18.11 30.39
C PRO A 148 -14.69 17.75 29.89
N THR A 149 -13.72 18.59 30.25
CA THR A 149 -12.28 18.36 29.98
C THR A 149 -11.53 18.19 31.30
N ILE A 150 -10.50 17.35 31.27
CA ILE A 150 -9.48 17.21 32.31
C ILE A 150 -8.17 17.71 31.74
N LYS A 151 -7.53 18.70 32.38
CA LYS A 151 -6.25 19.26 31.96
C LYS A 151 -5.47 19.82 33.14
N ALA A 152 -4.19 20.11 32.98
CA ALA A 152 -3.45 20.91 33.93
C ALA A 152 -3.88 22.38 33.90
N ASP A 153 -3.94 23.05 35.04
CA ASP A 153 -4.03 24.52 35.11
C ASP A 153 -2.64 25.17 35.09
N ALA A 154 -2.60 26.50 35.15
CA ALA A 154 -1.35 27.27 35.14
C ALA A 154 -0.43 27.00 36.36
N SER A 155 -0.97 26.40 37.42
CA SER A 155 -0.25 26.01 38.65
C SER A 155 0.03 24.52 38.72
N ASN A 156 -0.14 23.78 37.63
CA ASN A 156 0.02 22.33 37.50
C ASN A 156 -0.95 21.49 38.37
N ASN A 157 -2.13 22.03 38.68
CA ASN A 157 -3.18 21.26 39.32
C ASN A 157 -4.07 20.58 38.27
N ILE A 158 -4.78 19.53 38.66
CA ILE A 158 -5.80 18.91 37.84
C ILE A 158 -7.03 19.82 37.80
N ASN A 159 -7.37 20.35 36.65
CA ASN A 159 -8.57 21.12 36.41
C ASN A 159 -9.60 20.27 35.66
N ILE A 160 -10.80 20.17 36.18
CA ILE A 160 -11.95 19.52 35.55
C ILE A 160 -13.04 20.58 35.33
N ALA A 161 -13.35 20.89 34.08
CA ALA A 161 -14.28 21.93 33.69
C ALA A 161 -15.23 21.50 32.59
N LYS A 162 -16.37 22.14 32.44
CA LYS A 162 -17.23 22.01 31.27
C LYS A 162 -16.52 22.55 30.01
N SER A 163 -17.07 22.26 28.83
CA SER A 163 -16.51 22.71 27.55
C SER A 163 -16.34 24.23 27.44
N ASP A 164 -17.14 25.00 28.14
CA ASP A 164 -17.07 26.46 28.22
C ASP A 164 -16.13 27.00 29.29
N GLY A 165 -15.41 26.10 30.00
CA GLY A 165 -14.50 26.45 31.07
C GLY A 165 -15.16 26.64 32.44
N SER A 166 -16.49 26.59 32.55
CA SER A 166 -17.21 26.73 33.80
C SER A 166 -17.06 25.49 34.70
N PRO A 167 -17.26 25.61 36.03
CA PRO A 167 -17.18 24.50 36.96
C PRO A 167 -18.10 23.35 36.60
N THR A 168 -17.64 22.12 36.81
CA THR A 168 -18.46 20.91 36.68
C THR A 168 -18.53 20.15 38.00
N LYS A 169 -19.45 19.16 38.11
CA LYS A 169 -19.58 18.29 39.26
C LYS A 169 -18.78 17.01 39.01
N ILE A 170 -18.12 16.52 40.07
CA ILE A 170 -17.65 15.14 40.13
C ILE A 170 -18.75 14.33 40.81
N THR A 171 -19.37 13.40 40.12
CA THR A 171 -20.48 12.58 40.60
C THR A 171 -20.04 11.16 40.91
N ASN A 172 -20.84 10.43 41.68
CA ASN A 172 -20.57 9.04 42.07
C ASN A 172 -19.27 8.86 42.84
N VAL A 173 -18.95 9.85 43.72
CA VAL A 173 -17.80 9.77 44.63
C VAL A 173 -18.20 8.95 45.85
N GLU A 174 -17.48 7.86 46.12
CA GLU A 174 -17.64 7.07 47.31
C GLU A 174 -17.23 7.88 48.56
N ALA A 175 -17.73 7.51 49.74
CA ALA A 175 -17.35 8.16 50.99
C ALA A 175 -15.86 7.93 51.28
N GLY A 176 -15.11 9.03 51.42
CA GLY A 176 -13.69 8.97 51.79
C GLY A 176 -13.49 8.38 53.16
N THR A 177 -12.46 7.54 53.31
CA THR A 177 -12.09 6.87 54.58
C THR A 177 -10.68 7.21 55.05
N GLY A 178 -9.82 7.63 54.12
CA GLY A 178 -8.44 8.03 54.40
C GLY A 178 -8.28 9.56 54.42
N ASP A 179 -7.25 10.04 55.08
CA ASP A 179 -6.97 11.48 55.24
C ASP A 179 -6.80 12.28 53.92
N LYS A 180 -6.57 11.58 52.82
CA LYS A 180 -6.33 12.17 51.50
C LYS A 180 -7.44 11.88 50.52
N ASP A 181 -8.52 11.25 50.92
CA ASP A 181 -9.65 10.94 50.09
C ASP A 181 -10.56 12.17 49.87
N ALA A 182 -11.24 12.21 48.74
CA ALA A 182 -12.28 13.20 48.49
C ALA A 182 -13.49 12.93 49.40
N VAL A 183 -14.05 13.99 49.97
CA VAL A 183 -15.27 13.91 50.80
C VAL A 183 -16.49 14.13 49.88
N ASN A 184 -17.49 13.28 50.00
CA ASN A 184 -18.76 13.46 49.31
C ASN A 184 -19.75 14.28 50.14
N VAL A 185 -20.85 14.75 49.51
CA VAL A 185 -21.85 15.61 50.12
C VAL A 185 -22.57 14.92 51.28
N SER A 186 -22.73 13.60 51.31
CA SER A 186 -23.36 12.87 52.40
C SER A 186 -22.53 12.92 53.68
N GLN A 187 -21.21 12.81 53.58
CA GLN A 187 -20.32 12.95 54.72
C GLN A 187 -20.34 14.36 55.32
N LEU A 188 -20.34 15.40 54.46
CA LEU A 188 -20.48 16.79 54.88
C LEU A 188 -21.82 17.01 55.65
N LYS A 189 -22.95 16.54 55.12
CA LYS A 189 -24.26 16.64 55.77
C LYS A 189 -24.31 15.88 57.11
N ALA A 190 -23.71 14.71 57.20
CA ALA A 190 -23.62 13.96 58.47
C ALA A 190 -22.80 14.74 59.51
N GLN A 191 -21.71 15.39 59.13
CA GLN A 191 -20.94 16.23 60.00
C GLN A 191 -21.69 17.50 60.46
N GLU A 192 -22.42 18.15 59.57
CA GLU A 192 -23.28 19.28 59.86
C GLU A 192 -24.38 18.92 60.90
N THR A 193 -25.04 17.77 60.73
CA THR A 193 -26.03 17.23 61.70
C THR A 193 -25.41 16.95 63.06
N THR A 194 -24.19 16.37 63.08
CA THR A 194 -23.45 16.08 64.31
C THR A 194 -23.11 17.34 65.08
N LEU A 195 -22.61 18.39 64.38
CA LEU A 195 -22.32 19.69 64.97
C LEU A 195 -23.54 20.38 65.51
N GLY A 196 -24.67 20.40 64.72
CA GLY A 196 -25.93 20.98 65.10
C GLY A 196 -26.52 20.34 66.38
N ASN A 197 -26.39 19.00 66.52
CA ASN A 197 -26.87 18.28 67.71
C ASN A 197 -25.98 18.42 68.96
N LYS A 198 -24.72 18.84 68.79
CA LYS A 198 -23.83 19.07 69.95
C LYS A 198 -24.16 20.32 70.73
N GLY A 199 -24.90 21.25 70.17
CA GLY A 199 -25.25 22.54 70.79
C GLY A 199 -24.04 23.35 71.24
N LEU A 200 -24.21 24.62 71.52
CA LEU A 200 -23.26 25.46 72.21
C LEU A 200 -23.46 25.25 73.73
N ASN A 201 -22.64 24.49 74.38
CA ASN A 201 -22.64 24.40 75.84
C ASN A 201 -21.96 25.67 76.42
N PHE A 202 -22.78 26.61 76.87
CA PHE A 202 -22.29 27.71 77.74
C PHE A 202 -22.40 27.22 79.18
N SER A 203 -21.29 26.94 79.85
CA SER A 203 -21.27 26.86 81.28
C SER A 203 -21.01 28.27 81.84
N ALA A 204 -22.05 28.86 82.50
CA ALA A 204 -21.86 30.07 83.30
C ALA A 204 -21.18 29.62 84.67
N ASN A 205 -20.10 30.27 84.99
CA ASN A 205 -19.52 30.22 86.35
C ASN A 205 -20.28 31.16 87.27
#